data_0b19a1225d21ef41f6a581545813e62d
#
_entry.id   0b19a1225d21ef41f6a581545813e62d
#
_cell.length_a   1.000
_cell.length_b   1.000
_cell.length_c   1.000
_cell.angle_alpha   90.00
_cell.angle_beta   90.00
_cell.angle_gamma   90.00
#
_symmetry.space_group_name_H-M   'P 1'
#
loop_
_entity.id
_entity.type
_entity.pdbx_description
1 polymer ?
#
loop_
_entity_poly.entity_id
_entity_poly.type
_entity_poly.pdbx_seq_one_letter_code
_entity_poly.pdbx_strand_id
1 'polypeptide(L)'
;MEQVSHASSITPAQNASIPLEQQREDFKKNRFIAMPLAGTVVWALLGISAPFVSELTITWLLYIGTGAIFYLGAGLSYLTGERFFAKKAAKNSFDRLFFVGMIMSLMVFAIALPVAAIDHTTVPLSIGILAGLMWMPLSWAIEHWIGYFHTLTRTFGIVAAWYLFPDARVEAISAVIVAVYIVSLITLERRFQSIKSN
;
A
#
# COMPACT_ATOMS: atom_id res chain seq x y z
N MET A 1 14.10 -9.67 70.01
CA MET A 1 12.92 -9.87 69.12
C MET A 1 13.15 -9.09 67.86
N GLU A 2 13.72 -9.75 66.89
CA GLU A 2 14.13 -9.13 65.59
C GLU A 2 13.05 -9.51 64.57
N GLN A 3 12.31 -8.50 64.10
CA GLN A 3 11.35 -8.68 63.02
C GLN A 3 12.10 -8.64 61.69
N VAL A 4 12.24 -9.80 61.07
CA VAL A 4 12.72 -9.95 59.71
C VAL A 4 11.60 -9.49 58.76
N SER A 5 11.78 -8.29 58.17
CA SER A 5 10.95 -7.77 57.11
C SER A 5 11.16 -8.61 55.84
N HIS A 6 10.17 -9.43 55.49
CA HIS A 6 10.09 -10.04 54.16
C HIS A 6 9.83 -8.95 53.13
N ALA A 7 10.88 -8.39 52.54
CA ALA A 7 10.80 -7.66 51.30
C ALA A 7 10.40 -8.67 50.19
N SER A 8 9.13 -8.67 49.84
CA SER A 8 8.65 -9.37 48.65
C SER A 8 9.39 -8.82 47.42
N SER A 9 10.32 -9.60 46.92
CA SER A 9 10.96 -9.40 45.64
C SER A 9 9.88 -9.44 44.58
N ILE A 10 9.45 -8.25 44.12
CA ILE A 10 8.66 -8.11 42.90
C ILE A 10 9.58 -8.51 41.76
N THR A 11 9.41 -9.76 41.32
CA THR A 11 10.05 -10.27 40.11
C THR A 11 9.66 -9.34 38.94
N PRO A 12 10.61 -8.85 38.15
CA PRO A 12 10.28 -8.11 36.93
C PRO A 12 9.85 -9.12 35.85
N ALA A 13 8.68 -9.70 36.05
CA ALA A 13 8.00 -10.45 35.02
C ALA A 13 7.18 -9.48 34.20
N GLN A 14 7.31 -9.62 32.88
CA GLN A 14 6.36 -9.16 31.88
C GLN A 14 6.65 -7.82 31.15
N ASN A 15 7.82 -7.74 30.52
CA ASN A 15 7.87 -7.21 29.17
C ASN A 15 8.20 -8.34 28.18
N ALA A 16 7.53 -9.47 28.29
CA ALA A 16 7.58 -10.49 27.27
C ALA A 16 6.98 -9.89 25.99
N SER A 17 7.83 -9.55 25.04
CA SER A 17 7.38 -9.09 23.72
C SER A 17 6.49 -10.16 23.11
N ILE A 18 5.31 -9.77 22.61
CA ILE A 18 4.39 -10.68 21.91
C ILE A 18 5.19 -11.43 20.84
N PRO A 19 5.11 -12.77 20.76
CA PRO A 19 5.81 -13.56 19.75
C PRO A 19 5.52 -13.03 18.33
N LEU A 20 6.52 -13.05 17.45
CA LEU A 20 6.40 -12.49 16.09
C LEU A 20 5.26 -13.15 15.31
N GLU A 21 5.06 -14.44 15.47
CA GLU A 21 3.97 -15.17 14.83
C GLU A 21 2.59 -14.70 15.29
N GLN A 22 2.42 -14.45 16.57
CA GLN A 22 1.17 -13.88 17.08
C GLN A 22 0.93 -12.46 16.54
N GLN A 23 1.99 -11.64 16.42
CA GLN A 23 1.90 -10.31 15.79
C GLN A 23 1.48 -10.42 14.33
N ARG A 24 1.96 -11.42 13.59
CA ARG A 24 1.57 -11.70 12.20
C ARG A 24 0.10 -12.10 12.12
N GLU A 25 -0.36 -13.01 12.96
CA GLU A 25 -1.76 -13.42 12.98
C GLU A 25 -2.70 -12.24 13.27
N ASP A 26 -2.32 -11.35 14.20
CA ASP A 26 -3.09 -10.15 14.47
C ASP A 26 -3.06 -9.16 13.30
N PHE A 27 -1.92 -9.04 12.60
CA PHE A 27 -1.81 -8.22 11.39
C PHE A 27 -2.68 -8.76 10.25
N LYS A 28 -2.71 -10.06 10.05
CA LYS A 28 -3.52 -10.76 9.03
C LYS A 28 -5.02 -10.50 9.17
N LYS A 29 -5.52 -10.18 10.36
CA LYS A 29 -6.93 -9.84 10.61
C LYS A 29 -7.36 -8.49 10.01
N ASN A 30 -6.42 -7.63 9.59
CA ASN A 30 -6.76 -6.36 8.95
C ASN A 30 -7.37 -6.58 7.55
N ARG A 31 -8.23 -5.64 7.14
CA ARG A 31 -8.99 -5.71 5.88
C ARG A 31 -8.15 -5.36 4.65
N PHE A 32 -7.26 -4.39 4.76
CA PHE A 32 -6.32 -3.93 3.71
C PHE A 32 -6.96 -3.40 2.42
N ILE A 33 -8.14 -2.81 2.46
CA ILE A 33 -8.81 -2.29 1.25
C ILE A 33 -8.74 -0.77 1.09
N ALA A 34 -8.50 0.00 2.15
CA ALA A 34 -8.52 1.47 2.09
C ALA A 34 -7.46 2.04 1.13
N MET A 35 -6.23 1.53 1.18
CA MET A 35 -5.14 1.99 0.30
C MET A 35 -5.35 1.56 -1.16
N PRO A 36 -5.70 0.29 -1.47
CA PRO A 36 -6.07 -0.11 -2.83
C PRO A 36 -7.24 0.70 -3.40
N LEU A 37 -8.25 0.98 -2.59
CA LEU A 37 -9.40 1.79 -3.02
C LEU A 37 -8.97 3.22 -3.37
N ALA A 38 -8.14 3.86 -2.54
CA ALA A 38 -7.57 5.17 -2.84
C ALA A 38 -6.77 5.15 -4.15
N GLY A 39 -5.91 4.14 -4.33
CA GLY A 39 -5.15 3.96 -5.55
C GLY A 39 -6.05 3.76 -6.78
N THR A 40 -7.10 2.97 -6.66
CA THR A 40 -8.09 2.77 -7.74
C THR A 40 -8.73 4.08 -8.17
N VAL A 41 -9.20 4.87 -7.21
CA VAL A 41 -9.86 6.17 -7.50
C VAL A 41 -8.89 7.12 -8.18
N VAL A 42 -7.68 7.27 -7.65
CA VAL A 42 -6.68 8.20 -8.21
C VAL A 42 -6.28 7.79 -9.63
N TRP A 43 -5.94 6.52 -9.86
CA TRP A 43 -5.53 6.08 -11.19
C TRP A 43 -6.67 6.09 -12.20
N ALA A 44 -7.92 5.82 -11.77
CA ALA A 44 -9.08 5.96 -12.64
C ALA A 44 -9.27 7.42 -13.07
N LEU A 45 -9.19 8.37 -12.13
CA LEU A 45 -9.29 9.80 -12.45
C LEU A 45 -8.18 10.28 -13.39
N LEU A 46 -6.93 9.83 -13.16
CA LEU A 46 -5.80 10.15 -14.01
C LEU A 46 -5.99 9.61 -15.44
N GLY A 47 -6.38 8.35 -15.58
CA GLY A 47 -6.62 7.76 -16.91
C GLY A 47 -7.78 8.42 -17.64
N ILE A 48 -8.88 8.76 -16.95
CA ILE A 48 -10.03 9.43 -17.54
C ILE A 48 -9.69 10.88 -17.93
N SER A 49 -8.90 11.58 -17.14
CA SER A 49 -8.56 12.99 -17.41
C SER A 49 -7.49 13.16 -18.48
N ALA A 50 -6.64 12.15 -18.70
CA ALA A 50 -5.49 12.25 -19.59
C ALA A 50 -5.82 12.79 -21.00
N PRO A 51 -6.86 12.31 -21.72
CA PRO A 51 -7.16 12.80 -23.06
C PRO A 51 -7.71 14.23 -23.11
N PHE A 52 -8.06 14.83 -21.97
CA PHE A 52 -8.71 16.16 -21.92
C PHE A 52 -7.76 17.27 -21.44
N VAL A 53 -6.52 16.95 -21.08
CA VAL A 53 -5.57 17.92 -20.53
C VAL A 53 -4.23 17.87 -21.28
N SER A 54 -3.41 18.93 -21.14
CA SER A 54 -2.07 18.94 -21.74
C SER A 54 -1.12 17.94 -21.05
N GLU A 55 -0.07 17.52 -21.77
CA GLU A 55 0.98 16.62 -21.24
C GLU A 55 1.62 17.15 -19.94
N LEU A 56 1.86 18.45 -19.86
CA LEU A 56 2.39 19.07 -18.65
C LEU A 56 1.38 18.97 -17.49
N THR A 57 0.11 19.23 -17.78
CA THR A 57 -0.96 19.14 -16.78
C THR A 57 -1.11 17.72 -16.23
N ILE A 58 -1.16 16.72 -17.11
CA ILE A 58 -1.29 15.32 -16.67
C ILE A 58 -0.06 14.86 -15.87
N THR A 59 1.14 15.35 -16.21
CA THR A 59 2.35 15.06 -15.43
C THR A 59 2.24 15.60 -14.01
N TRP A 60 1.77 16.84 -13.83
CA TRP A 60 1.53 17.38 -12.47
C TRP A 60 0.42 16.64 -11.74
N LEU A 61 -0.66 16.29 -12.42
CA LEU A 61 -1.74 15.48 -11.84
C LEU A 61 -1.26 14.09 -11.39
N LEU A 62 -0.35 13.47 -12.13
CA LEU A 62 0.30 12.22 -11.75
C LEU A 62 1.08 12.38 -10.43
N TYR A 63 1.89 13.41 -10.29
CA TYR A 63 2.65 13.67 -9.06
C TYR A 63 1.73 13.94 -7.87
N ILE A 64 0.80 14.88 -8.03
CA ILE A 64 -0.11 15.28 -6.95
C ILE A 64 -1.04 14.12 -6.58
N GLY A 65 -1.67 13.50 -7.58
CA GLY A 65 -2.63 12.43 -7.38
C GLY A 65 -1.99 11.21 -6.71
N THR A 66 -0.85 10.73 -7.23
CA THR A 66 -0.19 9.56 -6.64
C THR A 66 0.41 9.84 -5.27
N GLY A 67 0.93 11.05 -5.03
CA GLY A 67 1.35 11.49 -3.70
C GLY A 67 0.19 11.61 -2.70
N ALA A 68 -1.01 11.95 -3.17
CA ALA A 68 -2.20 12.07 -2.34
C ALA A 68 -2.84 10.71 -1.96
N ILE A 69 -2.45 9.59 -2.61
CA ILE A 69 -3.03 8.25 -2.34
C ILE A 69 -2.94 7.91 -0.85
N PHE A 70 -1.82 8.22 -0.20
CA PHE A 70 -1.64 7.96 1.22
C PHE A 70 -2.68 8.68 2.09
N TYR A 71 -2.87 9.98 1.86
CA TYR A 71 -3.81 10.80 2.62
C TYR A 71 -5.26 10.39 2.34
N LEU A 72 -5.57 10.09 1.09
CA LEU A 72 -6.89 9.59 0.69
C LEU A 72 -7.15 8.21 1.31
N GLY A 73 -6.18 7.30 1.28
CA GLY A 73 -6.28 5.98 1.92
C GLY A 73 -6.45 6.08 3.43
N ALA A 74 -5.73 7.00 4.08
CA ALA A 74 -5.90 7.28 5.50
C ALA A 74 -7.33 7.78 5.81
N GLY A 75 -7.88 8.67 4.99
CA GLY A 75 -9.27 9.12 5.11
C GLY A 75 -10.27 7.98 4.89
N LEU A 76 -10.10 7.21 3.82
CA LEU A 76 -10.95 6.06 3.51
C LEU A 76 -10.88 4.96 4.58
N SER A 77 -9.77 4.86 5.32
CA SER A 77 -9.64 3.87 6.40
C SER A 77 -10.69 4.04 7.51
N TYR A 78 -11.20 5.25 7.71
CA TYR A 78 -12.31 5.48 8.63
C TYR A 78 -13.64 4.93 8.09
N LEU A 79 -13.86 5.03 6.78
CA LEU A 79 -15.07 4.51 6.13
C LEU A 79 -15.04 2.99 6.00
N THR A 80 -13.86 2.41 5.76
CA THR A 80 -13.68 0.96 5.64
C THR A 80 -13.57 0.24 6.99
N GLY A 81 -13.45 1.00 8.10
CA GLY A 81 -13.30 0.47 9.44
C GLY A 81 -11.87 0.07 9.81
N GLU A 82 -10.87 0.34 8.96
CA GLU A 82 -9.48 -0.06 9.19
C GLU A 82 -8.75 0.83 10.22
N ARG A 83 -9.08 2.13 10.29
CA ARG A 83 -8.58 3.11 11.28
C ARG A 83 -7.06 3.06 11.49
N PHE A 84 -6.29 3.38 10.45
CA PHE A 84 -4.80 3.31 10.44
C PHE A 84 -4.12 3.99 11.63
N PHE A 85 -4.68 5.10 12.12
CA PHE A 85 -4.11 5.88 13.22
C PHE A 85 -4.76 5.60 14.58
N ALA A 86 -5.62 4.58 14.71
CA ALA A 86 -6.16 4.22 16.01
C ALA A 86 -5.03 3.72 16.93
N LYS A 87 -5.05 4.19 18.18
CA LYS A 87 -4.12 3.68 19.19
C LYS A 87 -4.39 2.20 19.43
N LYS A 88 -3.46 1.34 19.05
CA LYS A 88 -3.49 -0.08 19.38
C LYS A 88 -2.88 -0.30 20.76
N ALA A 89 -3.42 -1.23 21.54
CA ALA A 89 -2.95 -1.54 22.88
C ALA A 89 -1.52 -2.09 22.89
N ALA A 90 -1.13 -2.81 21.82
CA ALA A 90 0.22 -3.35 21.66
C ALA A 90 0.84 -2.89 20.32
N LYS A 91 2.16 -2.69 20.34
CA LYS A 91 2.94 -2.42 19.12
C LYS A 91 3.06 -3.70 18.30
N ASN A 92 2.79 -3.61 17.00
CA ASN A 92 2.92 -4.73 16.07
C ASN A 92 4.01 -4.42 15.03
N SER A 93 4.97 -5.31 14.88
CA SER A 93 6.10 -5.15 13.97
C SER A 93 5.68 -5.13 12.51
N PHE A 94 4.60 -5.83 12.15
CA PHE A 94 4.06 -5.84 10.79
C PHE A 94 3.31 -4.55 10.46
N ASP A 95 2.65 -3.89 11.42
CA ASP A 95 2.13 -2.54 11.21
C ASP A 95 3.27 -1.56 10.90
N ARG A 96 4.39 -1.66 11.65
CA ARG A 96 5.59 -0.85 11.38
C ARG A 96 6.18 -1.13 10.00
N LEU A 97 6.29 -2.41 9.61
CA LEU A 97 6.76 -2.81 8.28
C LEU A 97 5.89 -2.22 7.18
N PHE A 98 4.57 -2.26 7.36
CA PHE A 98 3.62 -1.66 6.41
C PHE A 98 3.83 -0.15 6.26
N PHE A 99 4.00 0.58 7.37
CA PHE A 99 4.30 2.02 7.33
C PHE A 99 5.65 2.32 6.67
N VAL A 100 6.69 1.54 6.94
CA VAL A 100 7.99 1.67 6.28
C VAL A 100 7.84 1.41 4.77
N GLY A 101 7.07 0.42 4.36
CA GLY A 101 6.74 0.17 2.95
C GLY A 101 6.04 1.35 2.28
N MET A 102 5.16 2.06 2.98
CA MET A 102 4.54 3.28 2.46
C MET A 102 5.56 4.42 2.29
N ILE A 103 6.48 4.60 3.23
CA ILE A 103 7.56 5.59 3.11
C ILE A 103 8.46 5.22 1.92
N MET A 104 8.80 3.95 1.74
CA MET A 104 9.54 3.47 0.57
C MET A 104 8.83 3.82 -0.75
N SER A 105 7.50 3.72 -0.79
CA SER A 105 6.72 4.11 -1.97
C SER A 105 6.83 5.61 -2.29
N LEU A 106 7.00 6.47 -1.28
CA LEU A 106 7.24 7.90 -1.49
C LEU A 106 8.66 8.17 -2.00
N MET A 107 9.65 7.34 -1.63
CA MET A 107 11.03 7.49 -2.14
C MET A 107 11.14 7.24 -3.65
N VAL A 108 10.12 6.66 -4.29
CA VAL A 108 9.99 6.55 -5.74
C VAL A 108 10.18 7.87 -6.46
N PHE A 109 9.72 8.97 -5.86
CA PHE A 109 9.84 10.30 -6.45
C PHE A 109 11.32 10.75 -6.61
N ALA A 110 12.24 10.21 -5.81
CA ALA A 110 13.66 10.47 -5.96
C ALA A 110 14.23 9.92 -7.28
N ILE A 111 13.58 8.91 -7.87
CA ILE A 111 13.92 8.38 -9.21
C ILE A 111 13.03 9.02 -10.27
N ALA A 112 11.72 9.10 -10.03
CA ALA A 112 10.76 9.56 -11.00
C ALA A 112 10.99 11.03 -11.42
N LEU A 113 11.35 11.91 -10.48
CA LEU A 113 11.59 13.32 -10.77
C LEU A 113 12.79 13.57 -11.70
N PRO A 114 14.01 13.04 -11.45
CA PRO A 114 15.14 13.20 -12.35
C PRO A 114 14.90 12.57 -13.73
N VAL A 115 14.25 11.41 -13.80
CA VAL A 115 13.95 10.73 -15.05
C VAL A 115 12.94 11.53 -15.86
N ALA A 116 11.92 12.10 -15.22
CA ALA A 116 10.93 12.98 -15.85
C ALA A 116 11.53 14.28 -16.41
N ALA A 117 12.63 14.77 -15.83
CA ALA A 117 13.34 15.93 -16.36
C ALA A 117 14.00 15.65 -17.73
N ILE A 118 14.28 14.37 -18.04
CA ILE A 118 14.80 13.92 -19.32
C ILE A 118 13.65 13.60 -20.27
N ASP A 119 12.66 12.84 -19.80
CA ASP A 119 11.46 12.44 -20.55
C ASP A 119 10.26 12.32 -19.62
N HIS A 120 9.38 13.32 -19.66
CA HIS A 120 8.17 13.36 -18.81
C HIS A 120 7.19 12.24 -19.12
N THR A 121 7.23 11.62 -20.29
CA THR A 121 6.35 10.48 -20.63
C THR A 121 6.64 9.24 -19.80
N THR A 122 7.80 9.16 -19.15
CA THR A 122 8.20 8.07 -18.27
C THR A 122 7.58 8.12 -16.87
N VAL A 123 6.92 9.22 -16.51
CA VAL A 123 6.32 9.42 -15.17
C VAL A 123 5.32 8.33 -14.82
N PRO A 124 4.30 8.03 -15.65
CA PRO A 124 3.33 6.98 -15.32
C PRO A 124 3.99 5.59 -15.24
N LEU A 125 5.01 5.32 -16.08
CA LEU A 125 5.79 4.08 -16.03
C LEU A 125 6.51 3.94 -14.69
N SER A 126 7.33 4.94 -14.33
CA SER A 126 8.17 4.91 -13.13
C SER A 126 7.35 4.81 -11.85
N ILE A 127 6.38 5.71 -11.66
CA ILE A 127 5.53 5.74 -10.46
C ILE A 127 4.64 4.49 -10.43
N GLY A 128 4.09 4.11 -11.57
CA GLY A 128 3.23 2.94 -11.69
C GLY A 128 3.93 1.66 -11.23
N ILE A 129 5.12 1.39 -11.68
CA ILE A 129 5.88 0.19 -11.31
C ILE A 129 6.37 0.30 -9.87
N LEU A 130 7.17 1.33 -9.57
CA LEU A 130 7.90 1.42 -8.30
C LEU A 130 6.94 1.45 -7.09
N ALA A 131 5.85 2.20 -7.15
CA ALA A 131 4.84 2.20 -6.09
C ALA A 131 4.11 0.84 -5.94
N GLY A 132 4.09 0.02 -6.98
CA GLY A 132 3.53 -1.32 -6.95
C GLY A 132 4.40 -2.35 -6.22
N LEU A 133 5.72 -2.13 -6.10
CA LEU A 133 6.64 -3.11 -5.50
C LEU A 133 6.37 -3.36 -4.01
N MET A 134 5.77 -2.40 -3.30
CA MET A 134 5.41 -2.57 -1.88
C MET A 134 4.41 -3.71 -1.63
N TRP A 135 3.73 -4.20 -2.64
CA TRP A 135 2.80 -5.31 -2.50
C TRP A 135 3.49 -6.65 -2.27
N MET A 136 4.76 -6.81 -2.65
CA MET A 136 5.53 -8.03 -2.38
C MET A 136 5.75 -8.25 -0.87
N PRO A 137 6.32 -7.29 -0.11
CA PRO A 137 6.42 -7.43 1.34
C PRO A 137 5.07 -7.62 2.03
N LEU A 138 4.01 -6.95 1.54
CA LEU A 138 2.66 -7.15 2.07
C LEU A 138 2.20 -8.59 1.86
N SER A 139 2.40 -9.17 0.67
CA SER A 139 2.06 -10.56 0.34
C SER A 139 2.69 -11.55 1.32
N TRP A 140 3.98 -11.35 1.61
CA TRP A 140 4.71 -12.15 2.59
C TRP A 140 4.17 -11.96 4.01
N ALA A 141 3.86 -10.71 4.41
CA ALA A 141 3.36 -10.41 5.75
C ALA A 141 1.98 -11.02 6.03
N ILE A 142 1.08 -11.01 5.03
CA ILE A 142 -0.27 -11.57 5.16
C ILE A 142 -0.37 -13.03 4.70
N GLU A 143 0.74 -13.64 4.26
CA GLU A 143 0.82 -15.01 3.73
C GLU A 143 -0.25 -15.29 2.65
N HIS A 144 -0.37 -14.38 1.69
CA HIS A 144 -1.38 -14.46 0.65
C HIS A 144 -0.81 -14.08 -0.72
N TRP A 145 -1.14 -14.83 -1.76
CA TRP A 145 -0.60 -14.69 -3.12
C TRP A 145 -0.90 -13.34 -3.80
N ILE A 146 -1.92 -12.62 -3.33
CA ILE A 146 -2.46 -11.44 -4.00
C ILE A 146 -1.42 -10.32 -4.23
N GLY A 147 -0.49 -10.13 -3.31
CA GLY A 147 0.54 -9.11 -3.48
C GLY A 147 1.57 -9.46 -4.55
N TYR A 148 1.93 -10.74 -4.68
CA TYR A 148 2.78 -11.21 -5.78
C TYR A 148 2.06 -11.02 -7.12
N PHE A 149 0.81 -11.44 -7.22
CA PHE A 149 -0.03 -11.21 -8.40
C PHE A 149 -0.08 -9.72 -8.75
N HIS A 150 -0.41 -8.87 -7.77
CA HIS A 150 -0.50 -7.43 -7.96
C HIS A 150 0.79 -6.87 -8.53
N THR A 151 1.94 -7.16 -7.89
CA THR A 151 3.22 -6.62 -8.32
C THR A 151 3.61 -7.09 -9.72
N LEU A 152 3.55 -8.39 -9.99
CA LEU A 152 3.99 -8.95 -11.27
C LEU A 152 3.08 -8.52 -12.41
N THR A 153 1.76 -8.68 -12.26
CA THR A 153 0.81 -8.31 -13.32
C THR A 153 0.83 -6.81 -13.59
N ARG A 154 0.92 -6.00 -12.54
CA ARG A 154 1.03 -4.55 -12.67
C ARG A 154 2.33 -4.15 -13.38
N THR A 155 3.47 -4.68 -12.97
CA THR A 155 4.77 -4.34 -13.57
C THR A 155 4.84 -4.72 -15.04
N PHE A 156 4.55 -5.96 -15.39
CA PHE A 156 4.61 -6.42 -16.78
C PHE A 156 3.51 -5.78 -17.63
N GLY A 157 2.32 -5.61 -17.08
CA GLY A 157 1.21 -4.93 -17.76
C GLY A 157 1.51 -3.45 -18.07
N ILE A 158 2.12 -2.73 -17.14
CA ILE A 158 2.56 -1.33 -17.35
C ILE A 158 3.63 -1.26 -18.43
N VAL A 159 4.63 -2.14 -18.39
CA VAL A 159 5.69 -2.18 -19.43
C VAL A 159 5.07 -2.46 -20.79
N ALA A 160 4.19 -3.44 -20.89
CA ALA A 160 3.48 -3.75 -22.13
C ALA A 160 2.64 -2.55 -22.60
N ALA A 161 1.86 -1.94 -21.73
CA ALA A 161 1.04 -0.78 -22.07
C ALA A 161 1.88 0.40 -22.57
N TRP A 162 3.04 0.66 -21.95
CA TRP A 162 3.92 1.76 -22.32
C TRP A 162 4.49 1.61 -23.76
N TYR A 163 4.80 0.36 -24.17
CA TYR A 163 5.30 0.07 -25.52
C TYR A 163 4.18 -0.05 -26.57
N LEU A 164 3.04 -0.63 -26.21
CA LEU A 164 1.95 -0.89 -27.14
C LEU A 164 1.08 0.33 -27.43
N PHE A 165 1.03 1.30 -26.51
CA PHE A 165 0.17 2.47 -26.60
C PHE A 165 0.98 3.78 -26.45
N PRO A 166 1.94 4.08 -27.38
CA PRO A 166 2.82 5.23 -27.25
C PRO A 166 2.08 6.58 -27.21
N ASP A 167 0.92 6.67 -27.87
CA ASP A 167 0.10 7.90 -27.95
C ASP A 167 -0.93 8.02 -26.84
N ALA A 168 -1.11 6.95 -26.01
CA ALA A 168 -2.10 6.89 -24.93
C ALA A 168 -1.52 6.20 -23.69
N ARG A 169 -0.26 6.53 -23.34
CA ARG A 169 0.49 5.86 -22.26
C ARG A 169 -0.18 5.98 -20.91
N VAL A 170 -0.67 7.17 -20.57
CA VAL A 170 -1.29 7.41 -19.25
C VAL A 170 -2.59 6.63 -19.11
N GLU A 171 -3.44 6.67 -20.14
CA GLU A 171 -4.73 5.97 -20.19
C GLU A 171 -4.52 4.45 -20.09
N ALA A 172 -3.62 3.89 -20.92
CA ALA A 172 -3.37 2.46 -20.97
C ALA A 172 -2.76 1.95 -19.66
N ILE A 173 -1.77 2.65 -19.11
CA ILE A 173 -1.15 2.32 -17.83
C ILE A 173 -2.16 2.42 -16.69
N SER A 174 -2.98 3.47 -16.68
CA SER A 174 -4.03 3.64 -15.68
C SER A 174 -5.06 2.51 -15.74
N ALA A 175 -5.46 2.10 -16.94
CA ALA A 175 -6.39 0.99 -17.12
C ALA A 175 -5.82 -0.32 -16.56
N VAL A 176 -4.54 -0.63 -16.84
CA VAL A 176 -3.85 -1.80 -16.25
C VAL A 176 -3.86 -1.72 -14.74
N ILE A 177 -3.47 -0.59 -14.17
CA ILE A 177 -3.38 -0.42 -12.71
C ILE A 177 -4.76 -0.58 -12.06
N VAL A 178 -5.79 0.05 -12.60
CA VAL A 178 -7.17 -0.05 -12.10
C VAL A 178 -7.67 -1.49 -12.17
N ALA A 179 -7.44 -2.19 -13.28
CA ALA A 179 -7.84 -3.60 -13.42
C ALA A 179 -7.18 -4.47 -12.34
N VAL A 180 -5.88 -4.30 -12.11
CA VAL A 180 -5.14 -5.05 -11.08
C VAL A 180 -5.64 -4.70 -9.67
N TYR A 181 -5.96 -3.43 -9.40
CA TYR A 181 -6.55 -3.02 -8.13
C TYR A 181 -7.93 -3.62 -7.89
N ILE A 182 -8.80 -3.68 -8.93
CA ILE A 182 -10.13 -4.30 -8.81
C ILE A 182 -10.00 -5.77 -8.39
N VAL A 183 -9.13 -6.54 -9.04
CA VAL A 183 -8.87 -7.93 -8.66
C VAL A 183 -8.36 -8.03 -7.23
N SER A 184 -7.45 -7.13 -6.85
CA SER A 184 -6.87 -7.10 -5.49
C SER A 184 -7.92 -6.76 -4.43
N LEU A 185 -8.78 -5.77 -4.68
CA LEU A 185 -9.87 -5.38 -3.79
C LEU A 185 -10.86 -6.54 -3.55
N ILE A 186 -11.30 -7.18 -4.63
CA ILE A 186 -12.23 -8.33 -4.54
C ILE A 186 -11.60 -9.47 -3.74
N THR A 187 -10.31 -9.76 -4.00
CA THR A 187 -9.61 -10.85 -3.34
C THR A 187 -9.35 -10.57 -1.86
N LEU A 188 -8.91 -9.35 -1.51
CA LEU A 188 -8.70 -8.95 -0.13
C LEU A 188 -9.99 -8.91 0.67
N GLU A 189 -11.09 -8.45 0.07
CA GLU A 189 -12.39 -8.45 0.73
C GLU A 189 -12.88 -9.88 1.00
N ARG A 190 -12.80 -10.79 0.02
CA ARG A 190 -13.14 -12.21 0.21
C ARG A 190 -12.30 -12.86 1.29
N ARG A 191 -10.99 -12.58 1.31
CA ARG A 191 -10.08 -13.04 2.37
C ARG A 191 -10.53 -12.53 3.74
N PHE A 192 -10.86 -11.25 3.87
CA PHE A 192 -11.30 -10.66 5.13
C PHE A 192 -12.61 -11.30 5.62
N GLN A 193 -13.57 -11.51 4.73
CA GLN A 193 -14.84 -12.13 5.08
C GLN A 193 -14.64 -13.59 5.54
N SER A 194 -13.73 -14.36 4.93
CA SER A 194 -13.43 -15.72 5.36
C SER A 194 -12.78 -15.78 6.74
N ILE A 195 -11.92 -14.80 7.09
CA ILE A 195 -11.32 -14.73 8.43
C ILE A 195 -12.36 -14.37 9.50
N LYS A 196 -13.37 -13.56 9.15
CA LYS A 196 -14.41 -13.14 10.09
C LYS A 196 -15.46 -14.23 10.34
N SER A 197 -15.62 -15.16 9.42
CA SER A 197 -16.59 -16.27 9.53
C SER A 197 -16.08 -17.49 10.27
N ASN A 198 -14.76 -17.59 10.49
CA ASN A 198 -14.09 -18.61 11.30
C ASN A 198 -13.82 -18.10 12.73
#